data_07252e940b999200e098c593d355590d
#
_entry.id   07252e940b999200e098c593d355590d
#
_cell.length_a   1.000
_cell.length_b   1.000
_cell.length_c   1.000
_cell.angle_alpha   90.00
_cell.angle_beta   90.00
_cell.angle_gamma   90.00
#
_symmetry.space_group_name_H-M   'P 1'
#
loop_
_entity.id
_entity.type
_entity.pdbx_description
1 polymer ?
#
loop_
_entity_poly.entity_id
_entity_poly.type
_entity_poly.pdbx_seq_one_letter_code
_entity_poly.pdbx_strand_id
1 'polypeptide(L)'
;FTQRLFNLGVAADDLESTIDRYVNPNLVKFAEVLLEKVDSKDFVAGVVGQNIVLEGMAFSVFEMMEATSRQLNPKFAHTLNGTIADERRHVGFGENRIGGLIAQYPEKKPEIEKMQAEMSYHMLATFSDAFSYTGENVDEARSVVAEELAARGQDQETVVWHGADLSAADAKAMEAVLAETVIGEFKDRLGRIGLDYQTPTSPAA
;
A
#
# COMPACT_ATOMS: atom_id res chain seq x y z
N PHE A 1 13.60 -4.27 4.49
CA PHE A 1 13.93 -3.72 3.15
C PHE A 1 15.43 -3.49 2.98
N THR A 2 16.13 -2.79 3.87
CA THR A 2 17.59 -2.54 3.81
C THR A 2 18.40 -3.81 3.55
N GLN A 3 18.15 -4.90 4.28
CA GLN A 3 18.82 -6.18 4.05
C GLN A 3 18.57 -6.72 2.63
N ARG A 4 17.41 -6.46 2.03
CA ARG A 4 17.13 -6.87 0.65
C ARG A 4 17.99 -6.11 -0.35
N LEU A 5 18.18 -4.81 -0.15
CA LEU A 5 19.07 -4.01 -1.00
C LEU A 5 20.52 -4.52 -0.93
N PHE A 6 21.02 -4.85 0.25
CA PHE A 6 22.33 -5.47 0.41
C PHE A 6 22.44 -6.83 -0.32
N ASN A 7 21.40 -7.65 -0.23
CA ASN A 7 21.34 -8.93 -0.95
C ASN A 7 21.32 -8.77 -2.48
N LEU A 8 20.87 -7.60 -2.97
CA LEU A 8 20.91 -7.22 -4.40
C LEU A 8 22.22 -6.53 -4.80
N GLY A 9 23.20 -6.45 -3.89
CA GLY A 9 24.54 -5.93 -4.17
C GLY A 9 24.71 -4.43 -3.95
N VAL A 10 23.72 -3.76 -3.33
CA VAL A 10 23.87 -2.35 -2.96
C VAL A 10 24.87 -2.23 -1.82
N ALA A 11 25.94 -1.47 -2.00
CA ALA A 11 26.91 -1.21 -0.94
C ALA A 11 26.31 -0.33 0.16
N ALA A 12 26.83 -0.44 1.38
CA ALA A 12 26.32 0.36 2.52
C ALA A 12 26.46 1.87 2.26
N ASP A 13 27.55 2.29 1.63
CA ASP A 13 27.82 3.68 1.31
C ASP A 13 26.91 4.24 0.19
N ASP A 14 26.33 3.36 -0.63
CA ASP A 14 25.41 3.71 -1.72
C ASP A 14 23.92 3.60 -1.30
N LEU A 15 23.65 3.20 -0.06
CA LEU A 15 22.28 2.92 0.38
C LEU A 15 21.39 4.16 0.32
N GLU A 16 21.85 5.30 0.83
CA GLU A 16 21.10 6.56 0.87
C GLU A 16 20.82 7.06 -0.55
N SER A 17 21.83 7.13 -1.40
CA SER A 17 21.68 7.57 -2.80
C SER A 17 20.79 6.62 -3.61
N THR A 18 20.80 5.34 -3.29
CA THR A 18 19.91 4.35 -3.91
C THR A 18 18.46 4.56 -3.47
N ILE A 19 18.23 4.82 -2.18
CA ILE A 19 16.89 5.12 -1.65
C ILE A 19 16.35 6.40 -2.29
N ASP A 20 17.12 7.48 -2.28
CA ASP A 20 16.75 8.78 -2.86
C ASP A 20 16.37 8.68 -4.34
N ARG A 21 17.02 7.79 -5.06
CA ARG A 21 16.75 7.56 -6.49
C ARG A 21 15.39 6.91 -6.76
N TYR A 22 14.92 6.06 -5.84
CA TYR A 22 13.73 5.23 -6.04
C TYR A 22 12.56 5.60 -5.12
N VAL A 23 12.77 6.48 -4.14
CA VAL A 23 11.68 6.90 -3.26
C VAL A 23 10.64 7.70 -4.04
N ASN A 24 9.37 7.36 -3.84
CA ASN A 24 8.28 8.09 -4.47
C ASN A 24 8.12 9.47 -3.79
N PRO A 25 8.14 10.59 -4.54
CA PRO A 25 8.02 11.93 -3.96
C PRO A 25 6.67 12.18 -3.26
N ASN A 26 5.59 11.53 -3.71
CA ASN A 26 4.29 11.64 -3.05
C ASN A 26 4.28 10.93 -1.69
N LEU A 27 5.02 9.82 -1.56
CA LEU A 27 5.19 9.13 -0.28
C LEU A 27 6.00 9.99 0.70
N VAL A 28 7.02 10.69 0.23
CA VAL A 28 7.78 11.65 1.05
C VAL A 28 6.87 12.77 1.55
N LYS A 29 6.05 13.33 0.66
CA LYS A 29 5.07 14.37 1.03
C LYS A 29 4.04 13.87 2.04
N PHE A 30 3.54 12.66 1.87
CA PHE A 30 2.67 12.04 2.87
C PHE A 30 3.35 11.96 4.24
N ALA A 31 4.60 11.49 4.29
CA ALA A 31 5.36 11.39 5.53
C ALA A 31 5.60 12.75 6.18
N GLU A 32 5.93 13.79 5.41
CA GLU A 32 6.09 15.17 5.92
C GLU A 32 4.80 15.68 6.58
N VAL A 33 3.64 15.53 5.91
CA VAL A 33 2.35 15.94 6.46
C VAL A 33 2.00 15.16 7.72
N LEU A 34 2.21 13.84 7.72
CA LEU A 34 1.93 13.01 8.89
C LEU A 34 2.82 13.39 10.08
N LEU A 35 4.12 13.60 9.85
CA LEU A 35 5.06 14.00 10.90
C LEU A 35 4.71 15.36 11.48
N GLU A 36 4.33 16.35 10.67
CA GLU A 36 3.85 17.66 11.17
C GLU A 36 2.66 17.52 12.12
N LYS A 37 1.69 16.64 11.79
CA LYS A 37 0.55 16.37 12.66
C LYS A 37 0.98 15.68 13.96
N VAL A 38 1.85 14.71 13.89
CA VAL A 38 2.37 13.99 15.07
C VAL A 38 3.17 14.94 15.98
N ASP A 39 4.03 15.79 15.41
CA ASP A 39 4.81 16.77 16.15
C ASP A 39 3.93 17.81 16.85
N SER A 40 2.82 18.20 16.23
CA SER A 40 1.80 19.06 16.84
C SER A 40 0.95 18.35 17.90
N LYS A 41 1.22 17.04 18.17
CA LYS A 41 0.48 16.18 19.10
C LYS A 41 -0.99 15.95 18.71
N ASP A 42 -1.31 16.04 17.43
CA ASP A 42 -2.61 15.69 16.90
C ASP A 42 -2.74 14.18 16.78
N PHE A 43 -3.18 13.55 17.87
CA PHE A 43 -3.34 12.09 17.94
C PHE A 43 -4.34 11.57 16.89
N VAL A 44 -5.42 12.29 16.65
CA VAL A 44 -6.46 11.87 15.71
C VAL A 44 -5.92 11.87 14.29
N ALA A 45 -5.19 12.93 13.90
CA ALA A 45 -4.52 13.00 12.61
C ALA A 45 -3.47 11.90 12.45
N GLY A 46 -2.68 11.63 13.50
CA GLY A 46 -1.71 10.54 13.52
C GLY A 46 -2.37 9.18 13.23
N VAL A 47 -3.47 8.86 13.92
CA VAL A 47 -4.19 7.59 13.70
C VAL A 47 -4.86 7.54 12.32
N VAL A 48 -5.47 8.63 11.86
CA VAL A 48 -6.07 8.68 10.52
C VAL A 48 -5.00 8.49 9.45
N GLY A 49 -3.89 9.23 9.52
CA GLY A 49 -2.82 9.13 8.54
C GLY A 49 -2.13 7.77 8.54
N GLN A 50 -1.68 7.33 9.71
CA GLN A 50 -0.93 6.07 9.84
C GLN A 50 -1.83 4.85 9.63
N ASN A 51 -2.83 4.66 10.51
CA ASN A 51 -3.53 3.39 10.57
C ASN A 51 -4.68 3.26 9.56
N ILE A 52 -5.36 4.37 9.23
CA ILE A 52 -6.47 4.32 8.28
C ILE A 52 -5.97 4.50 6.85
N VAL A 53 -5.14 5.53 6.58
CA VAL A 53 -4.73 5.85 5.20
C VAL A 53 -3.54 4.99 4.77
N LEU A 54 -2.39 5.11 5.44
CA LEU A 54 -1.18 4.41 5.03
C LEU A 54 -1.34 2.89 5.10
N GLU A 55 -1.55 2.37 6.29
CA GLU A 55 -1.62 0.92 6.53
C GLU A 55 -2.88 0.30 5.92
N GLY A 56 -4.02 1.05 5.97
CA GLY A 56 -5.27 0.63 5.37
C GLY A 56 -5.20 0.43 3.85
N MET A 57 -4.43 1.27 3.13
CA MET A 57 -4.21 1.10 1.69
C MET A 57 -3.08 0.12 1.38
N ALA A 58 -1.98 0.15 2.14
CA ALA A 58 -0.83 -0.73 1.92
C ALA A 58 -1.15 -2.21 2.14
N PHE A 59 -2.13 -2.51 2.97
CA PHE A 59 -2.56 -3.86 3.28
C PHE A 59 -2.83 -4.72 2.03
N SER A 60 -3.66 -4.21 1.11
CA SER A 60 -4.01 -4.90 -0.14
C SER A 60 -2.79 -5.09 -1.06
N VAL A 61 -1.86 -4.14 -1.05
CA VAL A 61 -0.61 -4.24 -1.82
C VAL A 61 0.28 -5.35 -1.26
N PHE A 62 0.39 -5.48 0.07
CA PHE A 62 1.15 -6.57 0.68
C PHE A 62 0.53 -7.94 0.40
N GLU A 63 -0.80 -8.06 0.38
CA GLU A 63 -1.48 -9.31 0.00
C GLU A 63 -1.18 -9.70 -1.46
N MET A 64 -1.20 -8.74 -2.38
CA MET A 64 -0.82 -8.98 -3.77
C MET A 64 0.66 -9.40 -3.89
N MET A 65 1.56 -8.69 -3.22
CA MET A 65 2.99 -9.02 -3.22
C MET A 65 3.26 -10.41 -2.64
N GLU A 66 2.52 -10.80 -1.62
CA GLU A 66 2.61 -12.14 -1.04
C GLU A 66 2.17 -13.20 -2.06
N ALA A 67 0.99 -13.00 -2.67
CA ALA A 67 0.45 -13.94 -3.66
C ALA A 67 1.40 -14.14 -4.86
N THR A 68 1.93 -13.05 -5.41
CA THR A 68 2.84 -13.10 -6.57
C THR A 68 4.24 -13.63 -6.23
N SER A 69 4.64 -13.60 -4.97
CA SER A 69 5.97 -14.04 -4.54
C SER A 69 6.05 -15.52 -4.15
N ARG A 70 4.91 -16.20 -3.93
CA ARG A 70 4.86 -17.55 -3.34
C ARG A 70 5.73 -18.55 -4.06
N GLN A 71 5.66 -18.57 -5.38
CA GLN A 71 6.36 -19.58 -6.19
C GLN A 71 7.86 -19.30 -6.31
N LEU A 72 8.24 -18.05 -6.62
CA LEU A 72 9.64 -17.70 -6.85
C LEU A 72 10.43 -17.42 -5.57
N ASN A 73 9.79 -16.81 -4.59
CA ASN A 73 10.43 -16.39 -3.35
C ASN A 73 9.58 -16.72 -2.12
N PRO A 74 9.38 -18.01 -1.79
CA PRO A 74 8.51 -18.42 -0.69
C PRO A 74 8.95 -17.88 0.67
N LYS A 75 10.25 -17.59 0.86
CA LYS A 75 10.74 -16.96 2.11
C LYS A 75 10.27 -15.52 2.23
N PHE A 76 10.24 -14.78 1.13
CA PHE A 76 9.72 -13.42 1.12
C PHE A 76 8.20 -13.41 1.32
N ALA A 77 7.46 -14.29 0.63
CA ALA A 77 6.03 -14.48 0.85
C ALA A 77 5.72 -14.82 2.33
N HIS A 78 6.50 -15.69 2.95
CA HIS A 78 6.37 -16.01 4.38
C HIS A 78 6.62 -14.78 5.28
N THR A 79 7.60 -13.95 4.95
CA THR A 79 7.86 -12.69 5.68
C THR A 79 6.68 -11.72 5.53
N LEU A 80 6.13 -11.59 4.32
CA LEU A 80 4.95 -10.75 4.07
C LEU A 80 3.73 -11.22 4.84
N ASN A 81 3.52 -12.52 5.03
CA ASN A 81 2.44 -13.04 5.88
C ASN A 81 2.53 -12.52 7.32
N GLY A 82 3.74 -12.42 7.88
CA GLY A 82 3.99 -11.78 9.17
C GLY A 82 3.60 -10.29 9.16
N THR A 83 4.08 -9.56 8.15
CA THR A 83 3.74 -8.13 7.96
C THR A 83 2.23 -7.92 7.84
N ILE A 84 1.54 -8.70 6.99
CA ILE A 84 0.09 -8.63 6.81
C ILE A 84 -0.65 -8.86 8.13
N ALA A 85 -0.18 -9.82 8.95
CA ALA A 85 -0.76 -10.07 10.27
C ALA A 85 -0.58 -8.90 11.24
N ASP A 86 0.57 -8.21 11.17
CA ASP A 86 0.84 -7.00 11.96
C ASP A 86 -0.02 -5.83 11.48
N GLU A 87 -0.08 -5.59 10.18
CA GLU A 87 -0.90 -4.52 9.60
C GLU A 87 -2.39 -4.69 9.92
N ARG A 88 -2.88 -5.93 9.95
CA ARG A 88 -4.27 -6.21 10.35
C ARG A 88 -4.55 -5.73 11.78
N ARG A 89 -3.59 -5.86 12.69
CA ARG A 89 -3.73 -5.35 14.07
C ARG A 89 -3.69 -3.83 14.12
N HIS A 90 -2.81 -3.20 13.35
CA HIS A 90 -2.67 -1.75 13.28
C HIS A 90 -3.91 -1.09 12.68
N VAL A 91 -4.40 -1.60 11.55
CA VAL A 91 -5.65 -1.14 10.93
C VAL A 91 -6.82 -1.33 11.88
N GLY A 92 -6.94 -2.50 12.52
CA GLY A 92 -7.98 -2.76 13.53
C GLY A 92 -7.92 -1.81 14.73
N PHE A 93 -6.72 -1.43 15.17
CA PHE A 93 -6.56 -0.39 16.18
C PHE A 93 -7.11 0.96 15.69
N GLY A 94 -6.73 1.39 14.50
CA GLY A 94 -7.20 2.62 13.90
C GLY A 94 -8.72 2.64 13.73
N GLU A 95 -9.29 1.58 13.15
CA GLU A 95 -10.74 1.44 12.97
C GLU A 95 -11.48 1.55 14.32
N ASN A 96 -11.03 0.85 15.36
CA ASN A 96 -11.65 0.90 16.69
C ASN A 96 -11.54 2.29 17.34
N ARG A 97 -10.38 2.96 17.19
CA ARG A 97 -10.17 4.30 17.79
C ARG A 97 -11.00 5.37 17.11
N ILE A 98 -10.97 5.42 15.78
CA ILE A 98 -11.72 6.42 15.01
C ILE A 98 -13.21 6.14 15.06
N GLY A 99 -13.65 4.90 14.88
CA GLY A 99 -15.06 4.51 15.02
C GLY A 99 -15.63 4.83 16.41
N GLY A 100 -14.88 4.53 17.48
CA GLY A 100 -15.26 4.88 18.85
C GLY A 100 -15.34 6.39 19.08
N LEU A 101 -14.43 7.17 18.51
CA LEU A 101 -14.43 8.63 18.58
C LEU A 101 -15.68 9.21 17.90
N ILE A 102 -15.99 8.74 16.69
CA ILE A 102 -17.18 9.20 15.94
C ILE A 102 -18.48 8.82 16.66
N ALA A 103 -18.54 7.60 17.22
CA ALA A 103 -19.72 7.16 17.99
C ALA A 103 -19.95 8.02 19.24
N GLN A 104 -18.87 8.47 19.90
CA GLN A 104 -18.93 9.31 21.09
C GLN A 104 -19.13 10.81 20.78
N TYR A 105 -18.55 11.28 19.66
CA TYR A 105 -18.52 12.69 19.25
C TYR A 105 -18.86 12.79 17.75
N PRO A 106 -20.15 12.60 17.35
CA PRO A 106 -20.56 12.60 15.94
C PRO A 106 -20.23 13.89 15.20
N GLU A 107 -20.16 15.01 15.92
CA GLU A 107 -19.79 16.33 15.37
C GLU A 107 -18.34 16.38 14.85
N LYS A 108 -17.50 15.44 15.25
CA LYS A 108 -16.11 15.32 14.74
C LYS A 108 -16.00 14.64 13.38
N LYS A 109 -17.04 13.94 12.95
CA LYS A 109 -17.02 13.21 11.68
C LYS A 109 -16.58 14.07 10.48
N PRO A 110 -17.12 15.27 10.23
CA PRO A 110 -16.71 16.09 9.08
C PRO A 110 -15.23 16.50 9.12
N GLU A 111 -14.69 16.77 10.31
CA GLU A 111 -13.27 17.09 10.48
C GLU A 111 -12.38 15.90 10.13
N ILE A 112 -12.76 14.69 10.57
CA ILE A 112 -12.02 13.46 10.31
C ILE A 112 -12.09 13.08 8.82
N GLU A 113 -13.26 13.24 8.18
CA GLU A 113 -13.43 13.00 6.74
C GLU A 113 -12.58 13.95 5.90
N LYS A 114 -12.53 15.23 6.27
CA LYS A 114 -11.63 16.19 5.60
C LYS A 114 -10.17 15.79 5.74
N MET A 115 -9.73 15.44 6.94
CA MET A 115 -8.38 14.98 7.21
C MET A 115 -8.04 13.70 6.42
N GLN A 116 -8.96 12.74 6.35
CA GLN A 116 -8.81 11.54 5.55
C GLN A 116 -8.61 11.89 4.06
N ALA A 117 -9.41 12.82 3.52
CA ALA A 117 -9.29 13.24 2.12
C ALA A 117 -7.94 13.91 1.82
N GLU A 118 -7.48 14.80 2.70
CA GLU A 118 -6.17 15.46 2.55
C GLU A 118 -5.02 14.46 2.58
N MET A 119 -5.01 13.54 3.54
CA MET A 119 -3.96 12.53 3.67
C MET A 119 -4.00 11.49 2.56
N SER A 120 -5.19 11.10 2.10
CA SER A 120 -5.32 10.12 1.01
C SER A 120 -4.81 10.63 -0.32
N TYR A 121 -4.72 11.95 -0.54
CA TYR A 121 -4.25 12.52 -1.80
C TYR A 121 -2.86 12.00 -2.18
N HIS A 122 -1.89 12.17 -1.28
CA HIS A 122 -0.52 11.74 -1.54
C HIS A 122 -0.37 10.23 -1.62
N MET A 123 -1.10 9.48 -0.81
CA MET A 123 -1.08 8.01 -0.87
C MET A 123 -1.65 7.48 -2.18
N LEU A 124 -2.77 8.01 -2.66
CA LEU A 124 -3.33 7.62 -3.95
C LEU A 124 -2.44 8.00 -5.13
N ALA A 125 -1.77 9.16 -5.07
CA ALA A 125 -0.77 9.53 -6.07
C ALA A 125 0.42 8.55 -6.06
N THR A 126 0.91 8.15 -4.87
CA THR A 126 1.94 7.12 -4.72
C THR A 126 1.53 5.79 -5.34
N PHE A 127 0.31 5.35 -5.10
CA PHE A 127 -0.19 4.09 -5.68
C PHE A 127 -0.42 4.20 -7.18
N SER A 128 -0.92 5.33 -7.67
CA SER A 128 -1.06 5.56 -9.12
C SER A 128 0.28 5.41 -9.84
N ASP A 129 1.33 6.05 -9.31
CA ASP A 129 2.68 5.92 -9.86
C ASP A 129 3.18 4.47 -9.81
N ALA A 130 2.98 3.78 -8.68
CA ALA A 130 3.43 2.40 -8.50
C ALA A 130 2.65 1.43 -9.42
N PHE A 131 1.36 1.64 -9.61
CA PHE A 131 0.53 0.79 -10.46
C PHE A 131 0.85 1.00 -11.94
N SER A 132 1.05 2.24 -12.37
CA SER A 132 1.51 2.55 -13.73
C SER A 132 2.87 1.91 -14.00
N TYR A 133 3.83 2.04 -13.07
CA TYR A 133 5.13 1.39 -13.20
C TYR A 133 5.01 -0.15 -13.28
N THR A 134 4.17 -0.75 -12.46
CA THR A 134 3.92 -2.20 -12.47
C THR A 134 3.31 -2.62 -13.81
N GLY A 135 2.33 -1.87 -14.32
CA GLY A 135 1.70 -2.12 -15.60
C GLY A 135 2.71 -2.04 -16.77
N GLU A 136 3.52 -0.99 -16.84
CA GLU A 136 4.53 -0.79 -17.87
C GLU A 136 5.59 -1.90 -17.91
N ASN A 137 5.88 -2.53 -16.77
CA ASN A 137 6.93 -3.56 -16.65
C ASN A 137 6.39 -4.99 -16.53
N VAL A 138 5.08 -5.21 -16.69
CA VAL A 138 4.46 -6.52 -16.45
C VAL A 138 4.99 -7.61 -17.37
N ASP A 139 5.22 -7.31 -18.65
CA ASP A 139 5.69 -8.29 -19.63
C ASP A 139 7.16 -8.68 -19.38
N GLU A 140 8.01 -7.72 -19.01
CA GLU A 140 9.39 -7.98 -18.60
C GLU A 140 9.43 -8.83 -17.33
N ALA A 141 8.63 -8.47 -16.33
CA ALA A 141 8.52 -9.23 -15.09
C ALA A 141 8.09 -10.69 -15.33
N ARG A 142 7.13 -10.91 -16.24
CA ARG A 142 6.70 -12.26 -16.63
C ARG A 142 7.79 -13.06 -17.33
N SER A 143 8.52 -12.44 -18.25
CA SER A 143 9.63 -13.08 -18.93
C SER A 143 10.67 -13.58 -17.91
N VAL A 144 11.06 -12.72 -16.98
CA VAL A 144 12.00 -13.07 -15.90
C VAL A 144 11.45 -14.21 -15.03
N VAL A 145 10.16 -14.15 -14.67
CA VAL A 145 9.50 -15.23 -13.90
C VAL A 145 9.52 -16.55 -14.65
N ALA A 146 9.14 -16.54 -15.93
CA ALA A 146 9.10 -17.75 -16.76
C ALA A 146 10.50 -18.37 -16.91
N GLU A 147 11.54 -17.57 -17.17
CA GLU A 147 12.93 -18.03 -17.27
C GLU A 147 13.43 -18.65 -15.96
N GLU A 148 13.16 -18.01 -14.83
CA GLU A 148 13.56 -18.49 -13.52
C GLU A 148 12.88 -19.82 -13.15
N LEU A 149 11.59 -19.97 -13.45
CA LEU A 149 10.84 -21.20 -13.22
C LEU A 149 11.33 -22.33 -14.14
N ALA A 150 11.57 -22.04 -15.42
CA ALA A 150 12.12 -23.00 -16.36
C ALA A 150 13.50 -23.50 -15.91
N ALA A 151 14.36 -22.61 -15.41
CA ALA A 151 15.66 -22.98 -14.85
C ALA A 151 15.56 -23.92 -13.64
N ARG A 152 14.42 -23.87 -12.91
CA ARG A 152 14.11 -24.77 -11.78
C ARG A 152 13.33 -26.01 -12.18
N GLY A 153 13.00 -26.19 -13.46
CA GLY A 153 12.13 -27.26 -13.95
C GLY A 153 10.70 -27.19 -13.41
N GLN A 154 10.19 -25.99 -13.20
CA GLN A 154 8.85 -25.73 -12.68
C GLN A 154 8.00 -25.03 -13.73
N ASP A 155 6.72 -25.39 -13.79
CA ASP A 155 5.71 -24.68 -14.56
C ASP A 155 5.21 -23.47 -13.75
N GLN A 156 4.80 -22.40 -14.45
CA GLN A 156 4.20 -21.24 -13.82
C GLN A 156 2.81 -21.58 -13.29
N GLU A 157 2.57 -21.34 -12.02
CA GLU A 157 1.25 -21.49 -11.39
C GLU A 157 0.39 -20.27 -11.69
N THR A 158 -0.94 -20.49 -11.76
CA THR A 158 -1.92 -19.39 -11.84
C THR A 158 -1.96 -18.63 -10.52
N VAL A 159 -1.78 -17.33 -10.58
CA VAL A 159 -1.86 -16.44 -9.41
C VAL A 159 -3.19 -15.71 -9.42
N VAL A 160 -4.14 -16.17 -8.60
CA VAL A 160 -5.43 -15.50 -8.45
C VAL A 160 -5.41 -14.58 -7.23
N TRP A 161 -5.80 -13.30 -7.42
CA TRP A 161 -5.93 -12.31 -6.37
C TRP A 161 -7.22 -11.51 -6.60
N HIS A 162 -8.10 -11.47 -5.60
CA HIS A 162 -9.43 -10.86 -5.69
C HIS A 162 -10.24 -11.25 -6.95
N GLY A 163 -10.10 -12.51 -7.35
CA GLY A 163 -10.82 -13.06 -8.51
C GLY A 163 -10.18 -12.78 -9.88
N ALA A 164 -9.10 -12.02 -9.93
CA ALA A 164 -8.34 -11.76 -11.15
C ALA A 164 -7.13 -12.69 -11.23
N ASP A 165 -6.86 -13.21 -12.43
CA ASP A 165 -5.65 -13.95 -12.73
C ASP A 165 -4.51 -12.97 -13.06
N LEU A 166 -3.64 -12.72 -12.09
CA LEU A 166 -2.50 -11.82 -12.23
C LEU A 166 -1.42 -12.40 -13.16
N SER A 167 -1.37 -13.72 -13.34
CA SER A 167 -0.40 -14.35 -14.22
C SER A 167 -0.70 -14.11 -15.71
N ALA A 168 -1.96 -13.85 -16.05
CA ALA A 168 -2.43 -13.61 -17.40
C ALA A 168 -2.82 -12.14 -17.71
N ALA A 169 -2.94 -11.28 -16.67
CA ALA A 169 -3.38 -9.89 -16.83
C ALA A 169 -2.37 -9.06 -17.63
N ASP A 170 -2.81 -8.35 -18.66
CA ASP A 170 -1.97 -7.34 -19.34
C ASP A 170 -1.75 -6.10 -18.46
N ALA A 171 -0.90 -5.16 -18.92
CA ALA A 171 -0.56 -3.93 -18.20
C ALA A 171 -1.80 -3.19 -17.70
N LYS A 172 -2.77 -2.97 -18.58
CA LYS A 172 -3.99 -2.22 -18.26
C LYS A 172 -4.90 -2.97 -17.29
N ALA A 173 -5.02 -4.28 -17.46
CA ALA A 173 -5.80 -5.12 -16.54
C ALA A 173 -5.14 -5.17 -15.15
N MET A 174 -3.82 -5.26 -15.08
CA MET A 174 -3.08 -5.23 -13.82
C MET A 174 -3.29 -3.91 -13.07
N GLU A 175 -3.11 -2.78 -13.73
CA GLU A 175 -3.34 -1.45 -13.16
C GLU A 175 -4.79 -1.29 -12.66
N ALA A 176 -5.78 -1.71 -13.47
CA ALA A 176 -7.19 -1.61 -13.11
C ALA A 176 -7.54 -2.46 -11.89
N VAL A 177 -7.08 -3.70 -11.82
CA VAL A 177 -7.32 -4.61 -10.68
C VAL A 177 -6.70 -4.05 -9.40
N LEU A 178 -5.48 -3.53 -9.48
CA LEU A 178 -4.81 -2.93 -8.34
C LEU A 178 -5.57 -1.70 -7.82
N ALA A 179 -5.90 -0.78 -8.72
CA ALA A 179 -6.61 0.45 -8.35
C ALA A 179 -8.01 0.14 -7.78
N GLU A 180 -8.79 -0.74 -8.44
CA GLU A 180 -10.13 -1.10 -8.00
C GLU A 180 -10.10 -1.77 -6.61
N THR A 181 -9.19 -2.71 -6.39
CA THR A 181 -9.09 -3.43 -5.12
C THR A 181 -8.67 -2.49 -3.99
N VAL A 182 -7.60 -1.72 -4.15
CA VAL A 182 -7.10 -0.82 -3.09
C VAL A 182 -8.15 0.22 -2.70
N ILE A 183 -8.77 0.86 -3.70
CA ILE A 183 -9.78 1.89 -3.44
C ILE A 183 -11.07 1.28 -2.90
N GLY A 184 -11.50 0.13 -3.43
CA GLY A 184 -12.69 -0.59 -2.97
C GLY A 184 -12.57 -0.98 -1.50
N GLU A 185 -11.50 -1.67 -1.12
CA GLU A 185 -11.25 -2.07 0.26
C GLU A 185 -11.10 -0.87 1.21
N PHE A 186 -10.45 0.20 0.74
CA PHE A 186 -10.33 1.41 1.55
C PHE A 186 -11.69 2.05 1.84
N LYS A 187 -12.58 2.14 0.84
CA LYS A 187 -13.97 2.62 1.02
C LYS A 187 -14.75 1.75 1.99
N ASP A 188 -14.62 0.43 1.87
CA ASP A 188 -15.30 -0.51 2.76
C ASP A 188 -14.83 -0.36 4.21
N ARG A 189 -13.52 -0.13 4.42
CA ARG A 189 -12.94 0.13 5.75
C ARG A 189 -13.50 1.41 6.36
N LEU A 190 -13.55 2.51 5.59
CA LEU A 190 -14.14 3.77 6.04
C LEU A 190 -15.62 3.58 6.41
N GLY A 191 -16.40 2.90 5.56
CA GLY A 191 -17.81 2.61 5.82
C GLY A 191 -18.05 1.84 7.12
N ARG A 192 -17.18 0.86 7.45
CA ARG A 192 -17.30 0.10 8.71
C ARG A 192 -17.19 0.94 9.97
N ILE A 193 -16.45 2.04 9.91
CA ILE A 193 -16.25 2.95 11.06
C ILE A 193 -17.12 4.21 11.00
N GLY A 194 -18.07 4.25 10.05
CA GLY A 194 -19.04 5.35 9.94
C GLY A 194 -18.51 6.60 9.22
N LEU A 195 -17.37 6.49 8.51
CA LEU A 195 -16.85 7.53 7.64
C LEU A 195 -17.34 7.35 6.20
N ASP A 196 -17.65 8.45 5.55
CA ASP A 196 -17.93 8.49 4.12
C ASP A 196 -16.63 8.80 3.36
N TYR A 197 -16.34 8.01 2.33
CA TYR A 197 -15.18 8.27 1.49
C TYR A 197 -15.30 9.65 0.84
N GLN A 198 -14.36 10.51 1.13
CA GLN A 198 -14.21 11.80 0.47
C GLN A 198 -13.21 11.69 -0.66
N THR A 199 -13.57 12.21 -1.84
CA THR A 199 -12.62 12.28 -2.95
C THR A 199 -11.41 13.11 -2.53
N PRO A 200 -10.20 12.57 -2.66
CA PRO A 200 -8.99 13.28 -2.27
C PRO A 200 -8.84 14.58 -3.04
N THR A 201 -8.51 15.63 -2.32
CA THR A 201 -8.24 16.95 -2.89
C THR A 201 -6.79 17.31 -2.65
N SER A 202 -6.15 17.93 -3.65
CA SER A 202 -4.81 18.48 -3.44
C SER A 202 -4.85 19.42 -2.24
N PRO A 203 -3.93 19.26 -1.27
CA PRO A 203 -3.79 20.23 -0.20
C PRO A 203 -3.64 21.63 -0.80
N ALA A 204 -4.31 22.61 -0.22
CA ALA A 204 -4.12 24.01 -0.63
C ALA A 204 -2.64 24.37 -0.42
N ALA A 205 -2.01 24.91 -1.46
CA ALA A 205 -0.62 25.33 -1.44
C ALA A 205 -0.42 26.51 -0.48
#